data_d7f7739c1a9afc3b080053cdc968658a
#
_entry.id   d7f7739c1a9afc3b080053cdc968658a
#
_cell.length_a   1.000
_cell.length_b   1.000
_cell.length_c   1.000
_cell.angle_alpha   90.00
_cell.angle_beta   90.00
_cell.angle_gamma   90.00
#
_symmetry.space_group_name_H-M   'P 1'
#
loop_
_entity.id
_entity.type
_entity.pdbx_description
1 polymer ?
#
loop_
_entity_poly.entity_id
_entity_poly.type
_entity_poly.pdbx_seq_one_letter_code
_entity_poly.pdbx_strand_id
1 'polypeptide(L)'
;KENIVVLNIWADWCPPCIVEMPYFNKLDEDPNIIVLGFHFDQFDVLESDELNRMIKKFNMKFHNIENDPREIWGIDIPENVPTTYIIKENQIVSTLIKPQTYESLVKATEI
;
A
#
# COMPACT_ATOMS: atom_id res chain seq x y z
N LYS A 1 -1.46 -13.99 17.72
CA LYS A 1 -2.45 -13.37 16.85
C LYS A 1 -1.78 -12.81 15.60
N GLU A 2 -2.33 -13.13 14.47
CA GLU A 2 -1.71 -12.75 13.20
C GLU A 2 -2.16 -11.39 12.76
N ASN A 3 -1.21 -10.65 12.20
CA ASN A 3 -1.50 -9.36 11.63
C ASN A 3 -1.91 -9.52 10.17
N ILE A 4 -2.77 -8.63 9.73
CA ILE A 4 -3.11 -8.49 8.32
C ILE A 4 -2.21 -7.41 7.75
N VAL A 5 -1.57 -7.70 6.63
CA VAL A 5 -0.77 -6.72 5.91
C VAL A 5 -1.59 -6.16 4.76
N VAL A 6 -1.63 -4.85 4.66
CA VAL A 6 -2.29 -4.14 3.58
C VAL A 6 -1.20 -3.43 2.79
N LEU A 7 -0.93 -3.94 1.59
CA LEU A 7 0.12 -3.39 0.74
C LEU A 7 -0.51 -2.51 -0.34
N ASN A 8 -0.18 -1.24 -0.32
CA ASN A 8 -0.68 -0.26 -1.29
C ASN A 8 0.40 0.11 -2.29
N ILE A 9 0.15 -0.20 -3.56
CA ILE A 9 1.01 0.25 -4.66
C ILE A 9 0.44 1.57 -5.16
N TRP A 10 1.23 2.63 -5.02
CA TRP A 10 0.79 4.01 -5.27
C TRP A 10 1.78 4.73 -6.16
N ALA A 11 1.41 5.93 -6.61
CA ALA A 11 2.31 6.80 -7.34
C ALA A 11 1.92 8.25 -7.07
N ASP A 12 2.92 9.15 -7.12
CA ASP A 12 2.68 10.58 -6.92
C ASP A 12 1.90 11.20 -8.09
N TRP A 13 2.04 10.61 -9.28
CA TRP A 13 1.33 11.06 -10.48
C TRP A 13 -0.08 10.45 -10.59
N CYS A 14 -0.57 9.85 -9.53
CA CYS A 14 -1.88 9.17 -9.50
C CYS A 14 -2.77 9.88 -8.49
N PRO A 15 -3.66 10.79 -8.94
CA PRO A 15 -4.50 11.54 -8.00
C PRO A 15 -5.36 10.66 -7.08
N PRO A 16 -6.00 9.58 -7.56
CA PRO A 16 -6.75 8.71 -6.64
C PRO A 16 -5.87 8.09 -5.56
N CYS A 17 -4.60 7.81 -5.87
CA CYS A 17 -3.67 7.27 -4.87
C CYS A 17 -3.48 8.26 -3.72
N ILE A 18 -3.34 9.54 -4.07
CA ILE A 18 -3.10 10.58 -3.06
C ILE A 18 -4.33 10.77 -2.18
N VAL A 19 -5.52 10.68 -2.77
CA VAL A 19 -6.79 10.80 -2.03
C VAL A 19 -6.89 9.69 -0.97
N GLU A 20 -6.32 8.52 -1.25
CA GLU A 20 -6.39 7.39 -0.32
C GLU A 20 -5.48 7.52 0.90
N MET A 21 -4.47 8.38 0.86
CA MET A 21 -3.43 8.41 1.91
C MET A 21 -4.00 8.58 3.33
N PRO A 22 -4.95 9.50 3.58
CA PRO A 22 -5.52 9.60 4.93
C PRO A 22 -6.22 8.31 5.38
N TYR A 23 -6.81 7.59 4.44
CA TYR A 23 -7.52 6.34 4.77
C TYR A 23 -6.54 5.25 5.20
N PHE A 24 -5.40 5.14 4.52
CA PHE A 24 -4.36 4.20 4.91
C PHE A 24 -3.71 4.59 6.23
N ASN A 25 -3.50 5.88 6.44
CA ASN A 25 -2.97 6.36 7.72
C ASN A 25 -3.88 5.93 8.87
N LYS A 26 -5.19 6.09 8.68
CA LYS A 26 -6.16 5.72 9.71
C LYS A 26 -6.19 4.22 9.92
N LEU A 27 -6.14 3.46 8.84
CA LEU A 27 -6.16 2.00 8.92
C LEU A 27 -4.94 1.48 9.68
N ASP A 28 -3.80 2.12 9.50
CA ASP A 28 -2.54 1.71 10.14
C ASP A 28 -2.56 1.91 11.65
N GLU A 29 -3.53 2.68 12.18
CA GLU A 29 -3.68 2.85 13.62
C GLU A 29 -4.23 1.60 14.30
N ASP A 30 -4.83 0.69 13.56
CA ASP A 30 -5.32 -0.57 14.10
C ASP A 30 -4.12 -1.47 14.42
N PRO A 31 -3.99 -1.92 15.69
CA PRO A 31 -2.82 -2.72 16.06
C PRO A 31 -2.75 -4.09 15.39
N ASN A 32 -3.85 -4.55 14.77
CA ASN A 32 -3.88 -5.83 14.08
C ASN A 32 -3.60 -5.70 12.59
N ILE A 33 -3.39 -4.48 12.09
CA ILE A 33 -3.19 -4.22 10.67
C ILE A 33 -1.87 -3.50 10.48
N ILE A 34 -1.08 -3.97 9.54
CA ILE A 34 0.16 -3.32 9.12
C ILE A 34 -0.05 -2.82 7.71
N VAL A 35 -0.03 -1.48 7.54
CA VAL A 35 -0.12 -0.90 6.21
C VAL A 35 1.28 -0.65 5.69
N LEU A 36 1.55 -1.09 4.48
CA LEU A 36 2.82 -0.88 3.80
C LEU A 36 2.56 -0.23 2.47
N GLY A 37 3.41 0.71 2.09
CA GLY A 37 3.36 1.36 0.79
C GLY A 37 4.53 0.96 -0.07
N PHE A 38 4.34 1.01 -1.38
CA PHE A 38 5.41 0.81 -2.34
C PHE A 38 5.09 1.65 -3.57
N HIS A 39 5.98 2.60 -3.90
CA HIS A 39 5.77 3.47 -5.05
C HIS A 39 5.97 2.67 -6.34
N PHE A 40 5.04 2.83 -7.28
CA PHE A 40 5.06 2.09 -8.52
C PHE A 40 6.38 2.25 -9.28
N ASP A 41 6.96 3.45 -9.25
CA ASP A 41 8.20 3.71 -9.97
C ASP A 41 9.41 2.98 -9.36
N GLN A 42 9.27 2.44 -8.14
CA GLN A 42 10.32 1.62 -7.54
C GLN A 42 10.48 0.27 -8.25
N PHE A 43 9.53 -0.15 -9.05
CA PHE A 43 9.71 -1.33 -9.91
C PHE A 43 10.76 -1.06 -11.00
N ASP A 44 11.03 0.21 -11.27
CA ASP A 44 12.08 0.62 -12.20
C ASP A 44 13.18 1.31 -11.37
N VAL A 45 13.34 2.62 -11.51
CA VAL A 45 14.37 3.36 -10.76
C VAL A 45 13.70 4.55 -10.07
N LEU A 46 13.81 4.59 -8.74
CA LEU A 46 13.36 5.72 -7.95
C LEU A 46 14.38 5.96 -6.84
N GLU A 47 14.90 7.19 -6.77
CA GLU A 47 15.89 7.56 -5.76
C GLU A 47 15.25 7.60 -4.37
N SER A 48 15.99 7.13 -3.36
CA SER A 48 15.50 7.12 -1.98
C SER A 48 15.12 8.51 -1.48
N ASP A 49 15.91 9.51 -1.85
CA ASP A 49 15.63 10.89 -1.44
C ASP A 49 14.32 11.39 -2.03
N GLU A 50 14.05 11.01 -3.26
CA GLU A 50 12.81 11.36 -3.94
C GLU A 50 11.61 10.74 -3.24
N LEU A 51 11.71 9.45 -2.93
CA LEU A 51 10.67 8.74 -2.20
C LEU A 51 10.41 9.40 -0.85
N ASN A 52 11.48 9.73 -0.13
CA ASN A 52 11.33 10.34 1.20
C ASN A 52 10.65 11.71 1.14
N ARG A 53 10.94 12.48 0.09
CA ARG A 53 10.26 13.76 -0.11
C ARG A 53 8.76 13.58 -0.34
N MET A 54 8.39 12.57 -1.13
CA MET A 54 6.98 12.28 -1.40
C MET A 54 6.24 11.80 -0.16
N ILE A 55 6.87 10.94 0.62
CA ILE A 55 6.29 10.45 1.87
C ILE A 55 5.94 11.62 2.78
N LYS A 56 6.84 12.58 2.88
CA LYS A 56 6.63 13.77 3.68
C LYS A 56 5.56 14.67 3.08
N LYS A 57 5.64 14.90 1.78
CA LYS A 57 4.71 15.79 1.07
C LYS A 57 3.27 15.32 1.22
N PHE A 58 3.04 14.01 1.13
CA PHE A 58 1.69 13.45 1.18
C PHE A 58 1.29 13.01 2.58
N ASN A 59 2.11 13.33 3.58
CA ASN A 59 1.83 13.04 4.98
C ASN A 59 1.53 11.56 5.21
N MET A 60 2.31 10.70 4.59
CA MET A 60 2.15 9.26 4.74
C MET A 60 2.78 8.83 6.05
N LYS A 61 1.98 8.24 6.92
CA LYS A 61 2.45 7.82 8.26
C LYS A 61 2.74 6.34 8.34
N PHE A 62 2.31 5.58 7.36
CA PHE A 62 2.61 4.15 7.28
C PHE A 62 3.95 3.96 6.57
N HIS A 63 4.56 2.82 6.82
CA HIS A 63 5.89 2.51 6.29
C HIS A 63 5.83 2.22 4.79
N ASN A 64 6.78 2.80 4.04
CA ASN A 64 6.98 2.49 2.62
C ASN A 64 8.21 1.59 2.51
N ILE A 65 8.03 0.40 1.93
CA ILE A 65 9.10 -0.58 1.85
C ILE A 65 9.99 -0.30 0.65
N GLU A 66 11.26 -0.72 0.76
CA GLU A 66 12.22 -0.59 -0.34
C GLU A 66 12.42 -1.90 -1.08
N ASN A 67 12.17 -3.02 -0.42
CA ASN A 67 12.30 -4.33 -1.03
C ASN A 67 11.19 -4.58 -2.03
N ASP A 68 11.51 -5.30 -3.09
CA ASP A 68 10.57 -5.56 -4.18
C ASP A 68 9.47 -6.52 -3.72
N PRO A 69 8.20 -6.09 -3.78
CA PRO A 69 7.09 -6.96 -3.35
C PRO A 69 6.93 -8.21 -4.20
N ARG A 70 7.48 -8.23 -5.44
CA ARG A 70 7.47 -9.43 -6.26
C ARG A 70 8.27 -10.54 -5.60
N GLU A 71 9.36 -10.17 -4.92
CA GLU A 71 10.21 -11.14 -4.23
C GLU A 71 9.65 -11.57 -2.90
N ILE A 72 8.92 -10.68 -2.23
CA ILE A 72 8.38 -10.98 -0.90
C ILE A 72 7.12 -11.85 -1.00
N TRP A 73 6.21 -11.49 -1.89
CA TRP A 73 4.88 -12.11 -1.95
C TRP A 73 4.55 -12.74 -3.30
N GLY A 74 5.45 -12.66 -4.27
CA GLY A 74 5.24 -13.29 -5.58
C GLY A 74 4.18 -12.59 -6.43
N ILE A 75 3.92 -11.31 -6.17
CA ILE A 75 2.97 -10.56 -7.01
C ILE A 75 3.62 -10.21 -8.33
N ASP A 76 2.80 -9.92 -9.32
CA ASP A 76 3.24 -9.30 -10.58
C ASP A 76 3.15 -7.79 -10.44
N ILE A 77 3.82 -7.07 -11.34
CA ILE A 77 3.67 -5.61 -11.39
C ILE A 77 2.21 -5.32 -11.76
N PRO A 78 1.48 -4.56 -10.92
CA PRO A 78 0.08 -4.28 -11.25
C PRO A 78 -0.02 -3.41 -12.49
N GLU A 79 -1.09 -3.62 -13.26
CA GLU A 79 -1.31 -2.86 -14.50
C GLU A 79 -1.78 -1.44 -14.23
N ASN A 80 -2.37 -1.21 -13.08
CA ASN A 80 -2.93 0.10 -12.72
C ASN A 80 -2.60 0.45 -11.29
N VAL A 81 -2.59 1.73 -10.99
CA VAL A 81 -2.53 2.23 -9.61
C VAL A 81 -3.77 3.10 -9.38
N PRO A 82 -4.31 3.10 -8.17
CA PRO A 82 -3.85 2.33 -7.01
C PRO A 82 -4.25 0.86 -7.09
N THR A 83 -3.38 0.02 -6.58
CA THR A 83 -3.71 -1.39 -6.36
C THR A 83 -3.35 -1.72 -4.92
N THR A 84 -4.26 -2.39 -4.22
CA THR A 84 -4.08 -2.73 -2.81
C THR A 84 -4.23 -4.22 -2.63
N TYR A 85 -3.24 -4.82 -1.97
CA TYR A 85 -3.25 -6.26 -1.68
C TYR A 85 -3.53 -6.46 -0.21
N ILE A 86 -4.44 -7.38 0.09
CA ILE A 86 -4.70 -7.82 1.46
C ILE A 86 -3.96 -9.13 1.63
N ILE A 87 -3.07 -9.18 2.61
CA ILE A 87 -2.13 -10.29 2.80
C ILE A 87 -2.35 -10.86 4.19
N LYS A 88 -2.53 -12.17 4.27
CA LYS A 88 -2.70 -12.89 5.52
C LYS A 88 -1.83 -14.13 5.48
N GLU A 89 -1.03 -14.33 6.53
CA GLU A 89 -0.10 -15.48 6.60
C GLU A 89 0.82 -15.53 5.39
N ASN A 90 1.31 -14.36 4.98
CA ASN A 90 2.22 -14.20 3.84
C ASN A 90 1.60 -14.57 2.49
N GLN A 91 0.28 -14.65 2.41
CA GLN A 91 -0.41 -14.98 1.16
C GLN A 91 -1.40 -13.90 0.79
N ILE A 92 -1.49 -13.61 -0.49
CA ILE A 92 -2.45 -12.64 -1.02
C ILE A 92 -3.84 -13.28 -0.92
N VAL A 93 -4.73 -12.66 -0.15
CA VAL A 93 -6.12 -13.15 -0.02
C VAL A 93 -7.10 -12.27 -0.77
N SER A 94 -6.73 -11.04 -1.10
CA SER A 94 -7.56 -10.14 -1.92
C SER A 94 -6.67 -9.16 -2.68
N THR A 95 -7.09 -8.81 -3.89
CA THR A 95 -6.45 -7.78 -4.70
C THR A 95 -7.50 -6.76 -5.07
N LEU A 96 -7.31 -5.52 -4.63
CA LEU A 96 -8.27 -4.45 -4.86
C LEU A 96 -7.68 -3.52 -5.92
N ILE A 97 -8.28 -3.53 -7.10
CA ILE A 97 -7.72 -2.82 -8.25
C ILE A 97 -8.36 -1.45 -8.49
N LYS A 98 -9.19 -1.00 -7.54
CA LYS A 98 -9.86 0.30 -7.61
C LYS A 98 -9.43 1.15 -6.43
N PRO A 99 -9.62 2.48 -6.53
CA PRO A 99 -9.46 3.33 -5.35
C PRO A 99 -10.40 2.89 -4.23
N GLN A 100 -9.91 2.94 -3.00
CA GLN A 100 -10.62 2.48 -1.82
C GLN A 100 -11.00 3.64 -0.94
N THR A 101 -12.06 3.47 -0.16
CA THR A 101 -12.40 4.36 0.94
C THR A 101 -11.94 3.68 2.25
N TYR A 102 -12.00 4.42 3.35
CA TYR A 102 -11.67 3.83 4.65
C TYR A 102 -12.60 2.64 4.94
N GLU A 103 -13.92 2.82 4.67
CA GLU A 103 -14.92 1.78 4.93
C GLU A 103 -14.66 0.54 4.10
N SER A 104 -14.30 0.70 2.82
CA SER A 104 -14.04 -0.47 1.97
C SER A 104 -12.77 -1.19 2.40
N LEU A 105 -11.78 -0.45 2.89
CA LEU A 105 -10.54 -1.05 3.40
C LEU A 105 -10.82 -1.84 4.68
N VAL A 106 -11.59 -1.28 5.60
CA VAL A 106 -11.97 -1.99 6.83
C VAL A 106 -12.69 -3.29 6.47
N LYS A 107 -13.64 -3.19 5.55
CA LYS A 107 -14.40 -4.37 5.13
C LYS A 107 -13.49 -5.44 4.51
N ALA A 108 -12.54 -5.02 3.70
CA ALA A 108 -11.62 -5.95 3.04
C ALA A 108 -10.72 -6.67 4.04
N THR A 109 -10.46 -6.07 5.22
CA THR A 109 -9.62 -6.67 6.24
C THR A 109 -10.40 -7.54 7.23
N GLU A 110 -11.73 -7.61 7.09
CA GLU A 110 -12.58 -8.44 7.94
C GLU A 110 -12.71 -9.86 7.42
N ILE A 111 -11.60 -10.51 7.20
CA ILE A 111 -11.58 -11.84 6.62
C ILE A 111 -11.08 -12.90 7.59
#